data_49f2f5dbd09cb5ba1ef2d0c2d0f37f3b
#
_entry.id   49f2f5dbd09cb5ba1ef2d0c2d0f37f3b
#
_cell.length_a   1.000
_cell.length_b   1.000
_cell.length_c   1.000
_cell.angle_alpha   90.00
_cell.angle_beta   90.00
_cell.angle_gamma   90.00
#
_symmetry.space_group_name_H-M   'P 1'
#
loop_
_entity.id
_entity.type
_entity.pdbx_description
1 polymer ?
#
loop_
_entity_poly.entity_id
_entity_poly.type
_entity_poly.pdbx_seq_one_letter_code
_entity_poly.pdbx_strand_id
1 'polypeptide(L)'
;GCTNNYVTFTTKFGSIYNEFVPIGENDMIKVPHGVAHFLEHKVFVQEEDPQPEEFFANSGALCNAYTTFKNTTYLFSGPNKLKENVNFLLDYVQKPYFTEENVESEKGIITQEIHMCDDEPTDVLYEYIRKNTFHHNPFKDSIIGTVKDINQITPETLFTCYNTFYHPENMFLVVTGNFNPEEILDTITKNQANKEFRHLNKIKIKEYKEPDEVVKEKEIISINTPISKVSYNIKVPLSNLDINIRKYNLYLFIIFSILFDDTSIFDEEAKEDGIITNSLYLNLLNCDTH
;
A
#
# COMPACT_ATOMS: atom_id res chain seq x y z
N GLY A 1 -8.81 -29.17 -7.02
CA GLY A 1 -9.25 -27.81 -7.35
C GLY A 1 -9.00 -26.89 -6.16
N CYS A 2 -8.92 -25.61 -6.39
CA CYS A 2 -8.78 -24.63 -5.32
C CYS A 2 -10.05 -24.62 -4.46
N THR A 3 -9.92 -24.74 -3.16
CA THR A 3 -11.06 -24.76 -2.21
C THR A 3 -11.34 -23.37 -1.62
N ASN A 4 -10.37 -22.46 -1.67
CA ASN A 4 -10.52 -21.09 -1.18
C ASN A 4 -10.73 -20.09 -2.33
N ASN A 5 -11.57 -19.11 -2.06
CA ASN A 5 -11.68 -17.92 -2.88
C ASN A 5 -10.81 -16.81 -2.26
N TYR A 6 -10.23 -15.97 -3.10
CA TYR A 6 -9.47 -14.80 -2.69
C TYR A 6 -9.97 -13.59 -3.48
N VAL A 7 -10.41 -12.57 -2.78
CA VAL A 7 -11.02 -11.38 -3.38
C VAL A 7 -10.32 -10.14 -2.88
N THR A 8 -9.97 -9.23 -3.79
CA THR A 8 -9.39 -7.93 -3.46
C THR A 8 -10.20 -6.81 -4.10
N PHE A 9 -10.47 -5.75 -3.33
CA PHE A 9 -11.04 -4.51 -3.82
C PHE A 9 -10.06 -3.38 -3.55
N THR A 10 -9.49 -2.82 -4.60
CA THR A 10 -8.33 -1.94 -4.53
C THR A 10 -8.65 -0.57 -5.09
N THR A 11 -8.35 0.49 -4.33
CA THR A 11 -8.31 1.86 -4.83
C THR A 11 -6.91 2.23 -5.28
N LYS A 12 -6.78 3.01 -6.35
CA LYS A 12 -5.53 3.63 -6.80
C LYS A 12 -5.23 4.87 -5.98
N PHE A 13 -5.15 4.68 -4.66
CA PHE A 13 -4.79 5.66 -3.67
C PHE A 13 -3.83 5.05 -2.66
N GLY A 14 -2.62 5.57 -2.58
CA GLY A 14 -1.57 5.15 -1.66
C GLY A 14 -0.84 6.37 -1.11
N SER A 15 0.20 6.13 -0.32
CA SER A 15 0.86 7.19 0.47
C SER A 15 1.51 8.30 -0.34
N ILE A 16 1.83 8.07 -1.63
CA ILE A 16 2.46 9.09 -2.49
C ILE A 16 1.47 10.12 -3.07
N TYR A 17 0.17 9.88 -2.98
CA TYR A 17 -0.86 10.75 -3.57
C TYR A 17 -1.39 11.77 -2.60
N ASN A 18 -0.49 12.50 -1.93
CA ASN A 18 -0.82 13.50 -0.93
C ASN A 18 -0.97 14.94 -1.46
N GLU A 19 -0.69 15.19 -2.76
CA GLU A 19 -0.95 16.48 -3.43
C GLU A 19 -1.78 16.22 -4.70
N PHE A 20 -3.04 16.64 -4.68
CA PHE A 20 -4.02 16.37 -5.74
C PHE A 20 -5.12 17.45 -5.80
N VAL A 21 -5.92 17.42 -6.87
CA VAL A 21 -7.13 18.24 -7.00
C VAL A 21 -8.34 17.41 -6.55
N PRO A 22 -9.05 17.79 -5.46
CA PRO A 22 -10.22 17.07 -4.99
C PRO A 22 -11.35 17.04 -6.03
N ILE A 23 -12.21 16.02 -5.94
CA ILE A 23 -13.37 15.91 -6.81
C ILE A 23 -14.28 17.15 -6.68
N GLY A 24 -14.61 17.77 -7.81
CA GLY A 24 -15.45 18.98 -7.86
C GLY A 24 -14.71 20.29 -7.59
N GLU A 25 -13.41 20.25 -7.30
CA GLU A 25 -12.57 21.42 -7.09
C GLU A 25 -11.67 21.71 -8.28
N ASN A 26 -11.04 22.88 -8.28
CA ASN A 26 -10.10 23.30 -9.31
C ASN A 26 -8.67 23.42 -8.82
N ASP A 27 -8.51 23.67 -7.53
CA ASP A 27 -7.23 23.94 -6.91
C ASP A 27 -6.62 22.67 -6.30
N MET A 28 -5.31 22.55 -6.43
CA MET A 28 -4.56 21.46 -5.82
C MET A 28 -4.41 21.71 -4.32
N ILE A 29 -4.67 20.68 -3.55
CA ILE A 29 -4.44 20.69 -2.10
C ILE A 29 -3.30 19.74 -1.74
N LYS A 30 -2.78 19.92 -0.53
CA LYS A 30 -1.87 18.99 0.12
C LYS A 30 -2.49 18.47 1.39
N VAL A 31 -2.53 17.15 1.54
CA VAL A 31 -2.97 16.46 2.75
C VAL A 31 -1.77 15.91 3.53
N PRO A 32 -1.89 15.67 4.85
CA PRO A 32 -0.82 15.05 5.65
C PRO A 32 -0.39 13.71 5.09
N HIS A 33 0.88 13.34 5.30
CA HIS A 33 1.35 11.98 5.03
C HIS A 33 0.63 10.98 5.95
N GLY A 34 0.52 9.72 5.51
CA GLY A 34 -0.20 8.69 6.27
C GLY A 34 -1.71 8.67 6.09
N VAL A 35 -2.33 9.66 5.39
CA VAL A 35 -3.78 9.74 5.21
C VAL A 35 -4.36 8.50 4.49
N ALA A 36 -3.63 7.90 3.55
CA ALA A 36 -4.08 6.69 2.85
C ALA A 36 -4.13 5.48 3.79
N HIS A 37 -3.13 5.31 4.65
CA HIS A 37 -3.09 4.30 5.70
C HIS A 37 -4.15 4.55 6.79
N PHE A 38 -4.32 5.80 7.18
CA PHE A 38 -5.39 6.18 8.12
C PHE A 38 -6.78 5.80 7.57
N LEU A 39 -7.03 6.05 6.28
CA LEU A 39 -8.28 5.63 5.61
C LEU A 39 -8.44 4.11 5.58
N GLU A 40 -7.36 3.36 5.40
CA GLU A 40 -7.40 1.90 5.47
C GLU A 40 -8.02 1.45 6.79
N HIS A 41 -7.51 1.93 7.93
CA HIS A 41 -8.03 1.63 9.25
C HIS A 41 -9.50 2.07 9.40
N LYS A 42 -9.81 3.30 8.97
CA LYS A 42 -11.14 3.88 9.19
C LYS A 42 -12.24 3.25 8.36
N VAL A 43 -11.94 2.71 7.20
CA VAL A 43 -12.93 2.01 6.35
C VAL A 43 -13.42 0.70 7.00
N PHE A 44 -12.60 0.07 7.85
CA PHE A 44 -13.03 -1.08 8.65
C PHE A 44 -14.04 -0.73 9.76
N VAL A 45 -14.12 0.53 10.17
CA VAL A 45 -15.07 0.95 11.20
C VAL A 45 -16.39 1.35 10.54
N GLN A 46 -17.46 0.60 10.84
CA GLN A 46 -18.79 0.85 10.33
C GLN A 46 -19.69 1.41 11.42
N GLU A 47 -20.69 2.21 11.03
CA GLU A 47 -21.70 2.76 11.94
C GLU A 47 -22.61 1.67 12.53
N GLU A 48 -22.89 0.65 11.74
CA GLU A 48 -23.80 -0.45 12.06
C GLU A 48 -23.04 -1.78 12.10
N ASP A 49 -23.51 -2.69 12.97
CA ASP A 49 -23.02 -4.06 13.02
C ASP A 49 -23.67 -4.94 11.90
N PRO A 50 -23.03 -6.03 11.50
CA PRO A 50 -21.74 -6.51 12.03
C PRO A 50 -20.54 -5.71 11.48
N GLN A 51 -19.49 -5.55 12.31
CA GLN A 51 -18.23 -5.04 11.83
C GLN A 51 -17.58 -6.02 10.83
N PRO A 52 -16.71 -5.56 9.91
CA PRO A 52 -16.14 -6.42 8.85
C PRO A 52 -15.50 -7.71 9.36
N GLU A 53 -14.69 -7.64 10.41
CA GLU A 53 -14.00 -8.81 10.97
C GLU A 53 -15.02 -9.85 11.48
N GLU A 54 -16.06 -9.40 12.15
CA GLU A 54 -17.13 -10.29 12.67
C GLU A 54 -17.91 -10.92 11.52
N PHE A 55 -18.29 -10.14 10.51
CA PHE A 55 -19.03 -10.65 9.36
C PHE A 55 -18.26 -11.75 8.64
N PHE A 56 -16.98 -11.49 8.31
CA PHE A 56 -16.15 -12.44 7.60
C PHE A 56 -15.84 -13.68 8.45
N ALA A 57 -15.57 -13.52 9.75
CA ALA A 57 -15.39 -14.65 10.66
C ALA A 57 -16.61 -15.56 10.71
N ASN A 58 -17.82 -14.99 10.77
CA ASN A 58 -19.10 -15.73 10.76
C ASN A 58 -19.37 -16.46 9.42
N SER A 59 -18.73 -16.03 8.33
CA SER A 59 -18.77 -16.73 7.03
C SER A 59 -17.64 -17.75 6.86
N GLY A 60 -16.74 -17.88 7.84
CA GLY A 60 -15.55 -18.72 7.75
C GLY A 60 -14.46 -18.16 6.83
N ALA A 61 -14.45 -16.85 6.63
CA ALA A 61 -13.46 -16.12 5.87
C ALA A 61 -12.58 -15.28 6.79
N LEU A 62 -11.37 -14.95 6.30
CA LEU A 62 -10.46 -13.98 6.90
C LEU A 62 -10.46 -12.72 6.04
N CYS A 63 -10.59 -11.56 6.66
CA CYS A 63 -10.43 -10.28 5.99
C CYS A 63 -9.12 -9.60 6.41
N ASN A 64 -8.64 -8.71 5.57
CA ASN A 64 -7.48 -7.88 5.84
C ASN A 64 -7.49 -6.64 4.91
N ALA A 65 -6.59 -5.70 5.17
CA ALA A 65 -6.27 -4.64 4.25
C ALA A 65 -4.77 -4.34 4.28
N TYR A 66 -4.29 -3.59 3.30
CA TYR A 66 -2.94 -3.04 3.31
C TYR A 66 -2.86 -1.81 2.41
N THR A 67 -2.02 -0.88 2.83
CA THR A 67 -1.66 0.31 2.07
C THR A 67 -0.23 0.21 1.55
N THR A 68 -0.05 0.56 0.28
CA THR A 68 1.25 0.66 -0.37
C THR A 68 1.52 2.13 -0.76
N PHE A 69 2.63 2.37 -1.42
CA PHE A 69 2.90 3.69 -1.99
C PHE A 69 1.85 4.13 -3.02
N LYS A 70 1.24 3.20 -3.78
CA LYS A 70 0.35 3.51 -4.91
C LYS A 70 -1.10 3.10 -4.71
N ASN A 71 -1.37 2.19 -3.82
CA ASN A 71 -2.74 1.67 -3.65
C ASN A 71 -3.05 1.31 -2.21
N THR A 72 -4.36 1.27 -1.89
CA THR A 72 -4.92 0.64 -0.70
C THR A 72 -5.85 -0.48 -1.14
N THR A 73 -5.70 -1.65 -0.54
CA THR A 73 -6.44 -2.87 -0.91
C THR A 73 -7.16 -3.43 0.30
N TYR A 74 -8.43 -3.72 0.15
CA TYR A 74 -9.28 -4.46 1.08
C TYR A 74 -9.52 -5.85 0.52
N LEU A 75 -9.45 -6.87 1.34
CA LEU A 75 -9.52 -8.24 0.85
C LEU A 75 -10.18 -9.19 1.83
N PHE A 76 -10.67 -10.29 1.30
CA PHE A 76 -10.99 -11.47 2.10
C PHE A 76 -10.55 -12.76 1.40
N SER A 77 -10.37 -13.79 2.20
CA SER A 77 -10.12 -15.14 1.72
C SER A 77 -10.92 -16.16 2.51
N GLY A 78 -11.59 -17.08 1.82
CA GLY A 78 -12.41 -18.09 2.47
C GLY A 78 -13.08 -19.05 1.49
N PRO A 79 -13.52 -20.23 1.96
CA PRO A 79 -14.10 -21.25 1.09
C PRO A 79 -15.60 -21.06 0.78
N ASN A 80 -16.31 -20.29 1.59
CA ASN A 80 -17.78 -20.27 1.60
C ASN A 80 -18.37 -18.90 1.29
N LYS A 81 -19.66 -18.85 0.95
CA LYS A 81 -20.48 -17.63 0.85
C LYS A 81 -19.87 -16.52 -0.01
N LEU A 82 -19.24 -16.90 -1.15
CA LEU A 82 -18.51 -15.94 -1.99
C LEU A 82 -19.37 -14.73 -2.39
N LYS A 83 -20.63 -14.93 -2.80
CA LYS A 83 -21.52 -13.85 -3.25
C LYS A 83 -21.85 -12.88 -2.12
N GLU A 84 -22.18 -13.40 -0.95
CA GLU A 84 -22.49 -12.60 0.24
C GLU A 84 -21.25 -11.82 0.69
N ASN A 85 -20.09 -12.47 0.70
CA ASN A 85 -18.83 -11.85 1.09
C ASN A 85 -18.39 -10.76 0.09
N VAL A 86 -18.60 -10.97 -1.22
CA VAL A 86 -18.34 -9.95 -2.25
C VAL A 86 -19.27 -8.74 -2.07
N ASN A 87 -20.57 -8.97 -1.85
CA ASN A 87 -21.51 -7.89 -1.59
C ASN A 87 -21.09 -7.06 -0.36
N PHE A 88 -20.80 -7.75 0.74
CA PHE A 88 -20.40 -7.09 1.98
C PHE A 88 -19.09 -6.30 1.81
N LEU A 89 -18.08 -6.86 1.11
CA LEU A 89 -16.83 -6.14 0.80
C LEU A 89 -17.10 -4.85 0.04
N LEU A 90 -17.94 -4.91 -1.00
CA LEU A 90 -18.32 -3.74 -1.79
C LEU A 90 -19.10 -2.72 -0.96
N ASP A 91 -19.95 -3.18 -0.06
CA ASP A 91 -20.82 -2.31 0.74
C ASP A 91 -20.03 -1.56 1.81
N TYR A 92 -19.22 -2.24 2.62
CA TYR A 92 -18.49 -1.54 3.67
C TYR A 92 -17.37 -0.64 3.13
N VAL A 93 -16.68 -1.04 2.08
CA VAL A 93 -15.63 -0.20 1.47
C VAL A 93 -16.22 1.06 0.83
N GLN A 94 -17.46 1.01 0.38
CA GLN A 94 -18.17 2.13 -0.25
C GLN A 94 -19.13 2.90 0.68
N LYS A 95 -19.09 2.61 2.00
CA LYS A 95 -19.90 3.31 3.03
C LYS A 95 -18.98 3.91 4.10
N PRO A 96 -18.41 5.11 3.88
CA PRO A 96 -17.48 5.73 4.84
C PRO A 96 -18.22 6.20 6.09
N TYR A 97 -17.60 5.96 7.26
CA TYR A 97 -18.10 6.42 8.55
C TYR A 97 -16.95 7.07 9.35
N PHE A 98 -16.83 8.39 9.23
CA PHE A 98 -15.77 9.17 9.90
C PHE A 98 -16.40 10.22 10.80
N THR A 99 -16.21 10.08 12.11
CA THR A 99 -16.65 11.05 13.14
C THR A 99 -15.42 11.60 13.85
N GLU A 100 -15.56 12.75 14.50
CA GLU A 100 -14.47 13.33 15.34
C GLU A 100 -13.97 12.30 16.36
N GLU A 101 -14.91 11.60 17.03
CA GLU A 101 -14.59 10.63 18.08
C GLU A 101 -13.79 9.44 17.54
N ASN A 102 -14.26 8.83 16.43
CA ASN A 102 -13.61 7.64 15.89
C ASN A 102 -12.28 7.96 15.18
N VAL A 103 -12.12 9.16 14.66
CA VAL A 103 -10.85 9.64 14.09
C VAL A 103 -9.85 9.95 15.20
N GLU A 104 -10.26 10.62 16.28
CA GLU A 104 -9.37 10.92 17.40
C GLU A 104 -8.88 9.65 18.12
N SER A 105 -9.76 8.68 18.30
CA SER A 105 -9.40 7.37 18.86
C SER A 105 -8.34 6.65 18.02
N GLU A 106 -8.46 6.71 16.69
CA GLU A 106 -7.53 6.02 15.76
C GLU A 106 -6.13 6.62 15.78
N LYS A 107 -6.00 7.94 16.02
CA LYS A 107 -4.68 8.59 16.12
C LYS A 107 -3.78 7.93 17.15
N GLY A 108 -4.35 7.50 18.28
CA GLY A 108 -3.61 6.79 19.32
C GLY A 108 -3.08 5.43 18.86
N ILE A 109 -3.89 4.69 18.12
CA ILE A 109 -3.55 3.36 17.59
C ILE A 109 -2.43 3.48 16.56
N ILE A 110 -2.59 4.36 15.57
CA ILE A 110 -1.58 4.58 14.52
C ILE A 110 -0.29 5.16 15.09
N THR A 111 -0.37 6.01 16.12
CA THR A 111 0.84 6.52 16.79
C THR A 111 1.65 5.39 17.42
N GLN A 112 1.01 4.39 18.02
CA GLN A 112 1.72 3.22 18.56
C GLN A 112 2.34 2.37 17.45
N GLU A 113 1.65 2.21 16.32
CA GLU A 113 2.19 1.51 15.15
C GLU A 113 3.42 2.23 14.58
N ILE A 114 3.40 3.58 14.50
CA ILE A 114 4.58 4.37 14.11
C ILE A 114 5.76 4.06 15.02
N HIS A 115 5.56 4.07 16.35
CA HIS A 115 6.64 3.75 17.29
C HIS A 115 7.15 2.32 17.14
N MET A 116 6.28 1.35 16.84
CA MET A 116 6.71 -0.02 16.56
C MET A 116 7.60 -0.09 15.31
N CYS A 117 7.25 0.63 14.23
CA CYS A 117 8.07 0.72 13.03
C CYS A 117 9.41 1.45 13.29
N ASP A 118 9.40 2.50 14.10
CA ASP A 118 10.62 3.24 14.50
C ASP A 118 11.60 2.36 15.31
N ASP A 119 11.08 1.36 16.02
CA ASP A 119 11.88 0.41 16.81
C ASP A 119 12.32 -0.83 16.00
N GLU A 120 11.75 -1.07 14.81
CA GLU A 120 12.11 -2.22 13.97
C GLU A 120 13.30 -1.89 13.06
N PRO A 121 14.48 -2.52 13.23
CA PRO A 121 15.69 -2.18 12.50
C PRO A 121 15.57 -2.28 10.97
N THR A 122 14.70 -3.14 10.47
CA THR A 122 14.49 -3.32 9.03
C THR A 122 13.69 -2.14 8.46
N ASP A 123 12.66 -1.69 9.15
CA ASP A 123 11.83 -0.57 8.73
C ASP A 123 12.63 0.73 8.74
N VAL A 124 13.43 0.94 9.78
CA VAL A 124 14.37 2.07 9.87
C VAL A 124 15.37 2.05 8.72
N LEU A 125 15.96 0.88 8.39
CA LEU A 125 16.87 0.76 7.24
C LEU A 125 16.18 1.17 5.94
N TYR A 126 14.96 0.66 5.67
CA TYR A 126 14.20 1.00 4.46
C TYR A 126 13.82 2.48 4.41
N GLU A 127 13.51 3.09 5.53
CA GLU A 127 13.23 4.52 5.59
C GLU A 127 14.44 5.35 5.20
N TYR A 128 15.62 5.05 5.76
CA TYR A 128 16.87 5.74 5.39
C TYR A 128 17.27 5.49 3.94
N ILE A 129 17.08 4.30 3.41
CA ILE A 129 17.28 4.01 1.99
C ILE A 129 16.45 4.97 1.14
N ARG A 130 15.16 5.08 1.39
CA ARG A 130 14.27 5.95 0.63
C ARG A 130 14.64 7.43 0.78
N LYS A 131 14.89 7.90 2.00
CA LYS A 131 15.32 9.29 2.27
C LYS A 131 16.63 9.65 1.59
N ASN A 132 17.57 8.72 1.50
CA ASN A 132 18.85 8.93 0.84
C ASN A 132 18.77 8.80 -0.69
N THR A 133 17.74 8.17 -1.21
CA THR A 133 17.56 7.94 -2.64
C THR A 133 16.79 9.08 -3.32
N PHE A 134 15.68 9.57 -2.70
CA PHE A 134 14.74 10.48 -3.35
C PHE A 134 14.81 11.89 -2.79
N HIS A 135 14.95 12.89 -3.69
CA HIS A 135 14.94 14.32 -3.33
C HIS A 135 13.51 14.84 -3.12
N HIS A 136 12.65 14.61 -4.10
CA HIS A 136 11.33 15.25 -4.18
C HIS A 136 10.17 14.26 -4.17
N ASN A 137 10.39 13.04 -4.65
CA ASN A 137 9.34 12.05 -4.76
C ASN A 137 8.88 11.58 -3.38
N PRO A 138 7.56 11.53 -3.12
CA PRO A 138 6.99 11.09 -1.83
C PRO A 138 7.31 9.64 -1.45
N PHE A 139 7.92 8.85 -2.31
CA PHE A 139 8.48 7.56 -1.94
C PHE A 139 9.52 7.63 -0.81
N LYS A 140 10.12 8.81 -0.59
CA LYS A 140 11.03 9.04 0.55
C LYS A 140 10.33 9.02 1.91
N ASP A 141 9.03 9.30 1.95
CA ASP A 141 8.26 9.43 3.17
C ASP A 141 7.66 8.08 3.61
N SER A 142 7.38 7.95 4.89
CA SER A 142 6.75 6.75 5.44
C SER A 142 5.32 6.59 4.94
N ILE A 143 4.90 5.34 4.66
CA ILE A 143 3.51 5.03 4.26
C ILE A 143 2.53 5.41 5.37
N ILE A 144 2.91 5.17 6.63
CA ILE A 144 2.06 5.47 7.79
C ILE A 144 2.14 6.93 8.24
N GLY A 145 3.04 7.73 7.63
CA GLY A 145 3.29 9.11 8.03
C GLY A 145 4.10 9.25 9.31
N THR A 146 4.09 10.43 9.89
CA THR A 146 4.69 10.73 11.20
C THR A 146 3.61 11.04 12.22
N VAL A 147 3.92 10.96 13.53
CA VAL A 147 2.98 11.35 14.60
C VAL A 147 2.45 12.79 14.40
N LYS A 148 3.30 13.68 13.88
CA LYS A 148 2.92 15.06 13.57
C LYS A 148 1.88 15.11 12.43
N ASP A 149 2.05 14.28 11.39
CA ASP A 149 1.12 14.21 10.26
C ASP A 149 -0.22 13.63 10.70
N ILE A 150 -0.20 12.52 11.43
CA ILE A 150 -1.39 11.83 11.94
C ILE A 150 -2.26 12.76 12.81
N ASN A 151 -1.63 13.58 13.65
CA ASN A 151 -2.34 14.55 14.51
C ASN A 151 -3.06 15.66 13.71
N GLN A 152 -2.70 15.90 12.45
CA GLN A 152 -3.35 16.88 11.57
C GLN A 152 -4.55 16.29 10.78
N ILE A 153 -4.72 14.98 10.79
CA ILE A 153 -5.81 14.33 10.06
C ILE A 153 -7.13 14.59 10.79
N THR A 154 -8.14 14.99 10.02
CA THR A 154 -9.50 15.27 10.48
C THR A 154 -10.52 14.45 9.67
N PRO A 155 -11.76 14.28 10.14
CA PRO A 155 -12.82 13.66 9.34
C PRO A 155 -12.98 14.32 7.97
N GLU A 156 -12.88 15.63 7.88
CA GLU A 156 -12.97 16.38 6.63
C GLU A 156 -11.84 16.01 5.67
N THR A 157 -10.60 15.88 6.15
CA THR A 157 -9.45 15.41 5.35
C THR A 157 -9.72 14.02 4.81
N LEU A 158 -10.23 13.11 5.65
CA LEU A 158 -10.55 11.74 5.26
C LEU A 158 -11.67 11.70 4.20
N PHE A 159 -12.77 12.45 4.40
CA PHE A 159 -13.85 12.54 3.41
C PHE A 159 -13.36 13.13 2.09
N THR A 160 -12.50 14.13 2.11
CA THR A 160 -11.93 14.72 0.90
C THR A 160 -11.13 13.70 0.09
N CYS A 161 -10.26 12.94 0.74
CA CYS A 161 -9.49 11.88 0.10
C CYS A 161 -10.39 10.73 -0.36
N TYR A 162 -11.29 10.29 0.52
CA TYR A 162 -12.23 9.20 0.21
C TYR A 162 -13.09 9.52 -1.01
N ASN A 163 -13.77 10.66 -1.03
CA ASN A 163 -14.64 11.07 -2.13
C ASN A 163 -13.89 11.21 -3.45
N THR A 164 -12.59 11.53 -3.40
CA THR A 164 -11.77 11.70 -4.61
C THR A 164 -11.27 10.35 -5.14
N PHE A 165 -10.80 9.46 -4.26
CA PHE A 165 -10.06 8.26 -4.68
C PHE A 165 -10.84 6.96 -4.55
N TYR A 166 -11.85 6.86 -3.67
CA TYR A 166 -12.67 5.64 -3.47
C TYR A 166 -13.88 5.62 -4.41
N HIS A 167 -13.67 6.09 -5.61
CA HIS A 167 -14.69 6.09 -6.65
C HIS A 167 -14.54 4.82 -7.52
N PRO A 168 -15.63 4.14 -7.95
CA PRO A 168 -15.55 2.92 -8.74
C PRO A 168 -14.68 3.02 -9.99
N GLU A 169 -14.66 4.16 -10.68
CA GLU A 169 -13.80 4.39 -11.85
C GLU A 169 -12.30 4.44 -11.50
N ASN A 170 -11.96 4.65 -10.23
CA ASN A 170 -10.58 4.65 -9.71
C ASN A 170 -10.24 3.35 -8.97
N MET A 171 -11.16 2.40 -8.91
CA MET A 171 -11.01 1.14 -8.17
C MET A 171 -11.09 -0.06 -9.12
N PHE A 172 -10.59 -1.20 -8.66
CA PHE A 172 -10.76 -2.47 -9.36
C PHE A 172 -10.96 -3.61 -8.36
N LEU A 173 -11.77 -4.58 -8.77
CA LEU A 173 -12.06 -5.79 -8.04
C LEU A 173 -11.43 -6.98 -8.75
N VAL A 174 -10.72 -7.84 -8.01
CA VAL A 174 -10.19 -9.10 -8.51
C VAL A 174 -10.77 -10.24 -7.69
N VAL A 175 -11.35 -11.22 -8.35
CA VAL A 175 -11.91 -12.42 -7.73
C VAL A 175 -11.17 -13.64 -8.28
N THR A 176 -10.58 -14.44 -7.42
CA THR A 176 -9.91 -15.68 -7.78
C THR A 176 -10.46 -16.84 -6.97
N GLY A 177 -10.59 -18.01 -7.58
CA GLY A 177 -11.12 -19.19 -6.90
C GLY A 177 -11.85 -20.15 -7.85
N ASN A 178 -12.70 -20.98 -7.27
CA ASN A 178 -13.53 -21.92 -8.00
C ASN A 178 -15.01 -21.48 -7.94
N PHE A 179 -15.44 -20.68 -8.93
CA PHE A 179 -16.78 -20.12 -9.00
C PHE A 179 -17.26 -19.95 -10.44
N ASN A 180 -18.56 -19.67 -10.62
CA ASN A 180 -19.10 -19.27 -11.91
C ASN A 180 -18.91 -17.75 -12.11
N PRO A 181 -18.10 -17.30 -13.10
CA PRO A 181 -17.81 -15.87 -13.30
C PRO A 181 -19.06 -15.04 -13.61
N GLU A 182 -20.04 -15.59 -14.35
CA GLU A 182 -21.25 -14.88 -14.73
C GLU A 182 -22.13 -14.57 -13.50
N GLU A 183 -22.21 -15.49 -12.55
CA GLU A 183 -22.97 -15.29 -11.31
C GLU A 183 -22.31 -14.23 -10.42
N ILE A 184 -20.99 -14.18 -10.33
CA ILE A 184 -20.28 -13.17 -9.56
C ILE A 184 -20.38 -11.79 -10.25
N LEU A 185 -20.28 -11.75 -11.57
CA LEU A 185 -20.49 -10.52 -12.33
C LEU A 185 -21.91 -9.96 -12.15
N ASP A 186 -22.94 -10.82 -12.19
CA ASP A 186 -24.32 -10.42 -11.92
C ASP A 186 -24.49 -9.88 -10.49
N THR A 187 -23.87 -10.53 -9.51
CA THR A 187 -23.86 -10.07 -8.11
C THR A 187 -23.25 -8.67 -7.98
N ILE A 188 -22.07 -8.44 -8.56
CA ILE A 188 -21.39 -7.15 -8.55
C ILE A 188 -22.24 -6.08 -9.26
N THR A 189 -22.77 -6.42 -10.44
CA THR A 189 -23.59 -5.49 -11.24
C THR A 189 -24.83 -5.04 -10.49
N LYS A 190 -25.54 -5.97 -9.84
CA LYS A 190 -26.72 -5.64 -9.02
C LYS A 190 -26.36 -4.80 -7.80
N ASN A 191 -25.24 -5.12 -7.14
CA ASN A 191 -24.76 -4.33 -6.00
C ASN A 191 -24.46 -2.88 -6.41
N GLN A 192 -23.75 -2.68 -7.50
CA GLN A 192 -23.34 -1.35 -7.95
C GLN A 192 -24.49 -0.56 -8.57
N ALA A 193 -25.46 -1.21 -9.21
CA ALA A 193 -26.64 -0.55 -9.80
C ALA A 193 -27.53 0.13 -8.75
N ASN A 194 -27.44 -0.26 -7.48
CA ASN A 194 -28.19 0.33 -6.37
C ASN A 194 -27.47 1.52 -5.72
N LYS A 195 -26.29 1.90 -6.23
CA LYS A 195 -25.46 2.98 -5.68
C LYS A 195 -25.37 4.13 -6.67
N GLU A 196 -25.39 5.35 -6.16
CA GLU A 196 -25.20 6.55 -6.96
C GLU A 196 -23.79 7.10 -6.77
N PHE A 197 -23.09 7.29 -7.88
CA PHE A 197 -21.73 7.86 -7.89
C PHE A 197 -21.74 9.15 -8.72
N ARG A 198 -21.01 10.16 -8.25
CA ARG A 198 -20.77 11.36 -9.06
C ARG A 198 -19.88 10.99 -10.24
N HIS A 199 -20.03 11.68 -11.37
CA HIS A 199 -19.08 11.49 -12.48
C HIS A 199 -17.67 11.88 -12.03
N LEU A 200 -16.70 10.99 -12.25
CA LEU A 200 -15.29 11.20 -11.93
C LEU A 200 -14.56 11.71 -13.18
N ASN A 201 -14.09 12.94 -13.14
CA ASN A 201 -13.06 13.38 -14.07
C ASN A 201 -11.71 12.74 -13.71
N LYS A 202 -10.78 12.71 -14.68
CA LYS A 202 -9.42 12.25 -14.39
C LYS A 202 -8.85 13.00 -13.19
N ILE A 203 -8.48 12.27 -12.14
CA ILE A 203 -7.88 12.85 -10.94
C ILE A 203 -6.53 13.47 -11.32
N LYS A 204 -6.36 14.75 -11.00
CA LYS A 204 -5.11 15.47 -11.22
C LYS A 204 -4.25 15.30 -9.98
N ILE A 205 -3.11 14.66 -10.13
CA ILE A 205 -2.13 14.40 -9.08
C ILE A 205 -0.87 15.18 -9.40
N LYS A 206 -0.18 15.67 -8.39
CA LYS A 206 1.09 16.36 -8.57
C LYS A 206 2.15 15.40 -9.11
N GLU A 207 2.80 15.83 -10.18
CA GLU A 207 3.97 15.14 -10.73
C GLU A 207 5.24 15.74 -10.12
N TYR A 208 6.17 14.87 -9.73
CA TYR A 208 7.45 15.27 -9.14
C TYR A 208 8.57 15.05 -10.15
N LYS A 209 9.37 16.10 -10.36
CA LYS A 209 10.62 15.98 -11.12
C LYS A 209 11.70 15.51 -10.16
N GLU A 210 12.08 14.28 -10.31
CA GLU A 210 13.08 13.63 -9.47
C GLU A 210 14.42 13.59 -10.20
N PRO A 211 15.52 14.11 -9.60
CA PRO A 211 16.86 14.03 -10.21
C PRO A 211 17.38 12.59 -10.26
N ASP A 212 18.29 12.30 -11.17
CA ASP A 212 18.92 10.98 -11.30
C ASP A 212 19.88 10.70 -10.13
N GLU A 213 20.46 11.75 -9.55
CA GLU A 213 21.39 11.66 -8.43
C GLU A 213 20.65 11.26 -7.15
N VAL A 214 21.34 10.61 -6.24
CA VAL A 214 20.85 10.30 -4.89
C VAL A 214 21.06 11.49 -3.94
N VAL A 215 20.26 11.59 -2.90
CA VAL A 215 20.41 12.62 -1.85
C VAL A 215 21.73 12.44 -1.09
N LYS A 216 22.07 11.17 -0.80
CA LYS A 216 23.28 10.84 -0.03
C LYS A 216 23.81 9.47 -0.47
N GLU A 217 25.09 9.42 -0.81
CA GLU A 217 25.73 8.19 -1.31
C GLU A 217 26.01 7.16 -0.22
N LYS A 218 26.23 7.60 1.02
CA LYS A 218 26.53 6.71 2.15
C LYS A 218 26.01 7.29 3.45
N GLU A 219 25.39 6.46 4.25
CA GLU A 219 24.99 6.79 5.62
C GLU A 219 25.25 5.61 6.56
N ILE A 220 25.65 5.93 7.77
CA ILE A 220 25.78 4.97 8.87
C ILE A 220 24.93 5.50 10.01
N ILE A 221 23.99 4.68 10.45
CA ILE A 221 23.11 4.98 11.60
C ILE A 221 23.39 3.98 12.71
N SER A 222 23.24 4.42 13.95
CA SER A 222 23.34 3.56 15.12
C SER A 222 21.92 3.30 15.65
N ILE A 223 21.54 2.04 15.72
CA ILE A 223 20.25 1.58 16.23
C ILE A 223 20.49 0.36 17.12
N ASN A 224 19.59 0.14 18.06
CA ASN A 224 19.66 -1.03 18.93
C ASN A 224 19.28 -2.30 18.15
N THR A 225 20.27 -3.02 17.65
CA THR A 225 20.08 -4.28 16.91
C THR A 225 21.22 -5.26 17.23
N PRO A 226 20.93 -6.56 17.37
CA PRO A 226 21.97 -7.56 17.64
C PRO A 226 22.87 -7.83 16.44
N ILE A 227 22.42 -7.50 15.20
CA ILE A 227 23.13 -7.79 13.96
C ILE A 227 23.15 -6.54 13.09
N SER A 228 24.32 -6.16 12.59
CA SER A 228 24.46 -5.08 11.63
C SER A 228 23.74 -5.41 10.32
N LYS A 229 22.97 -4.46 9.80
CA LYS A 229 22.30 -4.57 8.50
C LYS A 229 22.98 -3.64 7.49
N VAL A 230 23.24 -4.12 6.30
CA VAL A 230 23.81 -3.35 5.19
C VAL A 230 22.90 -3.43 3.99
N SER A 231 22.69 -2.31 3.32
CA SER A 231 21.97 -2.26 2.05
C SER A 231 22.80 -1.55 0.99
N TYR A 232 22.78 -2.09 -0.21
CA TYR A 232 23.35 -1.50 -1.40
C TYR A 232 22.22 -1.14 -2.36
N ASN A 233 22.12 0.14 -2.73
CA ASN A 233 20.97 0.64 -3.47
C ASN A 233 21.41 1.30 -4.77
N ILE A 234 20.70 1.02 -5.86
CA ILE A 234 20.96 1.59 -7.18
C ILE A 234 19.69 2.31 -7.63
N LYS A 235 19.80 3.62 -7.90
CA LYS A 235 18.75 4.42 -8.51
C LYS A 235 18.90 4.39 -10.02
N VAL A 236 17.89 3.93 -10.73
CA VAL A 236 17.93 3.77 -12.20
C VAL A 236 16.84 4.63 -12.83
N PRO A 237 17.18 5.67 -13.62
CA PRO A 237 16.19 6.45 -14.35
C PRO A 237 15.44 5.59 -15.36
N LEU A 238 14.10 5.57 -15.32
CA LEU A 238 13.28 4.77 -16.24
C LEU A 238 13.40 5.27 -17.70
N SER A 239 13.75 6.55 -17.90
CA SER A 239 14.01 7.12 -19.22
C SER A 239 15.19 6.45 -19.96
N ASN A 240 16.07 5.80 -19.22
CA ASN A 240 17.25 5.11 -19.77
C ASN A 240 16.94 3.64 -20.13
N LEU A 241 15.72 3.18 -19.91
CA LEU A 241 15.34 1.80 -20.17
C LEU A 241 14.67 1.65 -21.54
N ASP A 242 15.29 0.93 -22.46
CA ASP A 242 14.72 0.55 -23.76
C ASP A 242 13.75 -0.64 -23.69
N ILE A 243 13.44 -1.11 -22.48
CA ILE A 243 12.59 -2.27 -22.28
C ILE A 243 11.45 -1.96 -21.30
N ASN A 244 10.36 -2.74 -21.39
CA ASN A 244 9.27 -2.66 -20.44
C ASN A 244 9.76 -2.94 -19.00
N ILE A 245 9.35 -2.12 -18.03
CA ILE A 245 9.77 -2.22 -16.63
C ILE A 245 9.54 -3.60 -16.01
N ARG A 246 8.44 -4.29 -16.35
CA ARG A 246 8.17 -5.65 -15.84
C ARG A 246 9.21 -6.65 -16.33
N LYS A 247 9.62 -6.50 -17.60
CA LYS A 247 10.65 -7.36 -18.20
C LYS A 247 12.03 -7.04 -17.63
N TYR A 248 12.31 -5.76 -17.37
CA TYR A 248 13.53 -5.32 -16.69
C TYR A 248 13.62 -5.92 -15.28
N ASN A 249 12.57 -5.80 -14.48
CA ASN A 249 12.52 -6.36 -13.14
C ASN A 249 12.69 -7.89 -13.14
N LEU A 250 12.10 -8.60 -14.11
CA LEU A 250 12.30 -10.02 -14.26
C LEU A 250 13.77 -10.37 -14.55
N TYR A 251 14.43 -9.60 -15.41
CA TYR A 251 15.86 -9.81 -15.67
C TYR A 251 16.73 -9.53 -14.46
N LEU A 252 16.45 -8.45 -13.72
CA LEU A 252 17.15 -8.17 -12.46
C LEU A 252 16.96 -9.31 -11.45
N PHE A 253 15.74 -9.81 -11.31
CA PHE A 253 15.46 -10.94 -10.43
C PHE A 253 16.24 -12.19 -10.84
N ILE A 254 16.27 -12.55 -12.13
CA ILE A 254 17.03 -13.72 -12.64
C ILE A 254 18.52 -13.52 -12.39
N ILE A 255 19.07 -12.35 -12.71
CA ILE A 255 20.50 -12.05 -12.52
C ILE A 255 20.86 -12.12 -11.03
N PHE A 256 20.03 -11.51 -10.17
CA PHE A 256 20.22 -11.56 -8.72
C PHE A 256 20.21 -13.00 -8.21
N SER A 257 19.23 -13.80 -8.62
CA SER A 257 19.13 -15.20 -8.19
C SER A 257 20.35 -16.02 -8.61
N ILE A 258 20.88 -15.79 -9.80
CA ILE A 258 22.09 -16.51 -10.26
C ILE A 258 23.34 -16.10 -9.46
N LEU A 259 23.46 -14.81 -9.13
CA LEU A 259 24.68 -14.27 -8.55
C LEU A 259 24.70 -14.28 -7.01
N PHE A 260 23.53 -14.15 -6.37
CA PHE A 260 23.43 -13.81 -4.95
C PHE A 260 22.40 -14.63 -4.16
N ASP A 261 21.68 -15.57 -4.77
CA ASP A 261 20.76 -16.45 -4.05
C ASP A 261 21.54 -17.43 -3.17
N ASP A 262 20.89 -18.02 -2.20
CA ASP A 262 21.46 -18.91 -1.17
C ASP A 262 22.11 -20.19 -1.73
N THR A 263 21.98 -20.43 -3.03
CA THR A 263 22.67 -21.49 -3.78
C THR A 263 23.83 -20.98 -4.65
N SER A 264 24.14 -19.67 -4.58
CA SER A 264 25.23 -19.07 -5.35
C SER A 264 26.60 -19.28 -4.69
N ILE A 265 27.64 -19.30 -5.51
CA ILE A 265 29.04 -19.37 -5.01
C ILE A 265 29.33 -18.16 -4.11
N PHE A 266 28.83 -16.98 -4.45
CA PHE A 266 29.01 -15.77 -3.65
C PHE A 266 28.43 -15.93 -2.23
N ASP A 267 27.22 -16.46 -2.12
CA ASP A 267 26.53 -16.63 -0.83
C ASP A 267 27.27 -17.67 0.04
N GLU A 268 27.73 -18.78 -0.58
CA GLU A 268 28.51 -19.81 0.10
C GLU A 268 29.83 -19.26 0.64
N GLU A 269 30.64 -18.62 -0.21
CA GLU A 269 31.91 -18.01 0.18
C GLU A 269 31.73 -16.92 1.25
N ALA A 270 30.72 -16.04 1.11
CA ALA A 270 30.46 -14.96 2.05
C ALA A 270 30.00 -15.49 3.45
N LYS A 271 29.31 -16.62 3.50
CA LYS A 271 28.95 -17.31 4.75
C LYS A 271 30.16 -17.99 5.38
N GLU A 272 31.00 -18.65 4.57
CA GLU A 272 32.23 -19.30 5.06
C GLU A 272 33.23 -18.27 5.64
N ASP A 273 33.33 -17.10 5.00
CA ASP A 273 34.16 -15.99 5.47
C ASP A 273 33.52 -15.22 6.64
N GLY A 274 32.30 -15.55 7.05
CA GLY A 274 31.60 -14.90 8.14
C GLY A 274 31.17 -13.45 7.84
N ILE A 275 31.10 -13.07 6.56
CA ILE A 275 30.70 -11.73 6.11
C ILE A 275 29.18 -11.58 6.24
N ILE A 276 28.42 -12.61 5.89
CA ILE A 276 26.98 -12.65 6.03
C ILE A 276 26.52 -13.83 6.91
N THR A 277 25.43 -13.66 7.61
CA THR A 277 24.82 -14.71 8.43
C THR A 277 23.52 -15.27 7.84
N ASN A 278 22.89 -14.48 6.98
CA ASN A 278 21.65 -14.83 6.28
C ASN A 278 21.80 -14.51 4.78
N SER A 279 20.91 -15.08 3.97
CA SER A 279 20.90 -14.84 2.53
C SER A 279 20.63 -13.37 2.20
N LEU A 280 21.09 -12.93 1.03
CA LEU A 280 20.83 -11.61 0.50
C LEU A 280 19.40 -11.54 -0.07
N TYR A 281 18.82 -10.34 -0.06
CA TYR A 281 17.49 -10.10 -0.60
C TYR A 281 17.51 -8.98 -1.63
N LEU A 282 16.87 -9.21 -2.78
CA LEU A 282 16.59 -8.17 -3.76
C LEU A 282 15.23 -7.53 -3.45
N ASN A 283 15.23 -6.21 -3.27
CA ASN A 283 14.01 -5.42 -3.23
C ASN A 283 13.97 -4.46 -4.42
N LEU A 284 12.87 -4.45 -5.17
CA LEU A 284 12.66 -3.61 -6.33
C LEU A 284 11.56 -2.58 -6.02
N LEU A 285 11.93 -1.32 -5.92
CA LEU A 285 10.99 -0.22 -5.70
C LEU A 285 10.81 0.55 -7.01
N ASN A 286 9.61 0.51 -7.58
CA ASN A 286 9.29 1.22 -8.82
C ASN A 286 8.50 2.48 -8.51
N CYS A 287 9.10 3.63 -8.68
CA CYS A 287 8.41 4.89 -8.81
C CYS A 287 8.19 5.25 -10.29
N ASP A 288 7.39 6.28 -10.58
CA ASP A 288 7.00 6.59 -11.96
C ASP A 288 8.15 7.14 -12.82
N THR A 289 9.27 7.50 -12.21
CA THR A 289 10.44 8.08 -12.87
C THR A 289 11.72 7.24 -12.72
N HIS A 290 11.79 6.40 -11.69
CA HIS A 290 12.97 5.59 -11.35
C HIS A 290 12.60 4.20 -10.86
#